data_dbb7b8b066191a57c52dd986b416a1ac
#
_entry.id   dbb7b8b066191a57c52dd986b416a1ac
#
_cell.length_a   1.000
_cell.length_b   1.000
_cell.length_c   1.000
_cell.angle_alpha   90.00
_cell.angle_beta   90.00
_cell.angle_gamma   90.00
#
_symmetry.space_group_name_H-M   'P 1'
#
loop_
_entity.id
_entity.type
_entity.pdbx_description
1 polymer ?
#
loop_
_entity_poly.entity_id
_entity_poly.type
_entity_poly.pdbx_seq_one_letter_code
_entity_poly.pdbx_strand_id
1 'polypeptide(L)'
;MTTHASSYQLFPLGDSAITVDYGNRIDEALNREVLARYLQFRHQQFPGFIEAVPAYSSLTIYYDPVFIRKLQPEGQTAFEYIRTRITEMLSLAIPVEEKPSRLVRIPVCYDPSLSTDIENLAALKQLSTDELILLHTERIYRVYMMGFLPGFAYMGTVDERISAPRKIKPQPTRAGSVGIAGQQTGIYPLASPGGWQIIGMTPVQLFNRNRKDPTLLQAGDRVQFYSIDKYEFAHY
;
A
#
# COMPACT_ATOMS: atom_id res chain seq x y z
N MET A 1 -18.32 -17.71 -9.68
CA MET A 1 -17.06 -18.45 -9.74
C MET A 1 -16.55 -18.60 -8.32
N THR A 2 -16.54 -19.81 -7.77
CA THR A 2 -15.95 -20.10 -6.45
C THR A 2 -14.45 -20.09 -6.60
N THR A 3 -13.81 -19.02 -6.17
CA THR A 3 -12.34 -18.95 -6.10
C THR A 3 -11.87 -19.92 -5.02
N HIS A 4 -11.05 -20.89 -5.39
CA HIS A 4 -10.26 -21.65 -4.42
C HIS A 4 -9.51 -20.63 -3.56
N ALA A 5 -9.68 -20.69 -2.23
CA ALA A 5 -8.93 -19.87 -1.32
C ALA A 5 -7.43 -20.07 -1.58
N SER A 6 -6.70 -18.98 -1.76
CA SER A 6 -5.25 -19.03 -1.91
C SER A 6 -4.62 -19.70 -0.68
N SER A 7 -3.56 -20.48 -0.88
CA SER A 7 -2.84 -21.05 0.25
C SER A 7 -2.25 -19.94 1.12
N TYR A 8 -2.39 -20.05 2.42
CA TYR A 8 -1.86 -19.09 3.38
C TYR A 8 -1.14 -19.78 4.53
N GLN A 9 -0.32 -19.01 5.22
CA GLN A 9 0.30 -19.42 6.49
C GLN A 9 -0.10 -18.44 7.59
N LEU A 10 -0.12 -18.91 8.84
CA LEU A 10 -0.45 -18.10 10.01
C LEU A 10 0.77 -17.98 10.90
N PHE A 11 1.22 -16.75 11.11
CA PHE A 11 2.36 -16.44 11.96
C PHE A 11 1.96 -15.56 13.16
N PRO A 12 2.47 -15.82 14.36
CA PRO A 12 2.35 -14.86 15.45
C PRO A 12 3.18 -13.60 15.14
N LEU A 13 2.63 -12.44 15.45
CA LEU A 13 3.33 -11.16 15.43
C LEU A 13 3.31 -10.59 16.86
N GLY A 14 4.34 -10.92 17.65
CA GLY A 14 4.32 -10.69 19.09
C GLY A 14 3.21 -11.48 19.80
N ASP A 15 2.70 -10.93 20.91
CA ASP A 15 1.70 -11.59 21.75
C ASP A 15 0.26 -11.22 21.42
N SER A 16 0.05 -10.19 20.58
CA SER A 16 -1.24 -9.53 20.38
C SER A 16 -1.67 -9.45 18.92
N ALA A 17 -0.99 -10.16 18.02
CA ALA A 17 -1.39 -10.18 16.61
C ALA A 17 -1.05 -11.51 15.92
N ILE A 18 -1.81 -11.81 14.86
CA ILE A 18 -1.56 -12.89 13.91
C ILE A 18 -1.53 -12.32 12.51
N THR A 19 -0.53 -12.72 11.73
CA THR A 19 -0.45 -12.41 10.30
C THR A 19 -0.90 -13.61 9.48
N VAL A 20 -1.88 -13.39 8.62
CA VAL A 20 -2.26 -14.28 7.51
C VAL A 20 -1.39 -13.91 6.33
N ASP A 21 -0.46 -14.75 5.96
CA ASP A 21 0.50 -14.51 4.87
C ASP A 21 0.17 -15.41 3.67
N TYR A 22 -0.08 -14.79 2.53
CA TYR A 22 -0.36 -15.46 1.25
C TYR A 22 0.88 -15.56 0.34
N GLY A 23 2.05 -15.20 0.85
CA GLY A 23 3.33 -15.22 0.14
C GLY A 23 3.83 -13.82 -0.25
N ASN A 24 5.14 -13.66 -0.31
CA ASN A 24 5.80 -12.36 -0.51
C ASN A 24 5.87 -11.99 -2.00
N ARG A 25 4.76 -11.53 -2.58
CA ARG A 25 4.69 -11.12 -3.99
C ARG A 25 3.68 -10.00 -4.19
N ILE A 26 3.94 -9.15 -5.19
CA ILE A 26 3.03 -8.11 -5.65
C ILE A 26 2.14 -8.73 -6.73
N ASP A 27 0.91 -9.08 -6.36
CA ASP A 27 -0.07 -9.74 -7.22
C ASP A 27 -1.45 -9.12 -6.98
N GLU A 28 -2.12 -8.68 -8.04
CA GLU A 28 -3.40 -7.98 -7.93
C GLU A 28 -4.54 -8.87 -7.44
N ALA A 29 -4.60 -10.12 -7.92
CA ALA A 29 -5.66 -11.05 -7.51
C ALA A 29 -5.52 -11.40 -6.02
N LEU A 30 -4.29 -11.62 -5.58
CA LEU A 30 -3.98 -11.88 -4.18
C LEU A 30 -4.31 -10.68 -3.29
N ASN A 31 -3.96 -9.47 -3.72
CA ASN A 31 -4.30 -8.26 -2.98
C ASN A 31 -5.81 -8.03 -2.90
N ARG A 32 -6.59 -8.38 -3.94
CA ARG A 32 -8.06 -8.35 -3.89
C ARG A 32 -8.59 -9.29 -2.80
N GLU A 33 -8.03 -10.50 -2.69
CA GLU A 33 -8.40 -11.43 -1.62
C GLU A 33 -8.07 -10.86 -0.25
N VAL A 34 -6.86 -10.33 -0.05
CA VAL A 34 -6.44 -9.67 1.20
C VAL A 34 -7.42 -8.55 1.59
N LEU A 35 -7.79 -7.68 0.64
CA LEU A 35 -8.74 -6.60 0.92
C LEU A 35 -10.15 -7.11 1.20
N ALA A 36 -10.60 -8.15 0.52
CA ALA A 36 -11.89 -8.77 0.80
C ALA A 36 -11.92 -9.41 2.21
N ARG A 37 -10.84 -10.09 2.61
CA ARG A 37 -10.67 -10.60 3.98
C ARG A 37 -10.61 -9.48 5.01
N TYR A 38 -9.89 -8.41 4.73
CA TYR A 38 -9.88 -7.23 5.59
C TYR A 38 -11.30 -6.69 5.85
N LEU A 39 -12.13 -6.57 4.81
CA LEU A 39 -13.51 -6.13 4.96
C LEU A 39 -14.34 -7.16 5.76
N GLN A 40 -14.14 -8.45 5.54
CA GLN A 40 -14.78 -9.50 6.34
C GLN A 40 -14.50 -9.31 7.84
N PHE A 41 -13.24 -9.18 8.23
CA PHE A 41 -12.87 -9.00 9.66
C PHE A 41 -13.37 -7.67 10.23
N ARG A 42 -13.49 -6.62 9.43
CA ARG A 42 -14.11 -5.36 9.89
C ARG A 42 -15.60 -5.50 10.19
N HIS A 43 -16.32 -6.30 9.41
CA HIS A 43 -17.76 -6.49 9.57
C HIS A 43 -18.13 -7.63 10.50
N GLN A 44 -17.32 -8.66 10.57
CA GLN A 44 -17.53 -9.86 11.38
C GLN A 44 -16.40 -9.96 12.42
N GLN A 45 -16.48 -9.13 13.44
CA GLN A 45 -15.49 -9.11 14.53
C GLN A 45 -15.73 -10.26 15.49
N PHE A 46 -14.64 -10.88 15.99
CA PHE A 46 -14.69 -11.81 17.10
C PHE A 46 -14.45 -11.07 18.43
N PRO A 47 -14.88 -11.62 19.58
CA PRO A 47 -14.62 -11.01 20.89
C PRO A 47 -13.11 -10.85 21.14
N GLY A 48 -12.66 -9.65 21.50
CA GLY A 48 -11.25 -9.31 21.65
C GLY A 48 -10.54 -8.86 20.38
N PHE A 49 -11.23 -8.77 19.23
CA PHE A 49 -10.68 -8.13 18.02
C PHE A 49 -10.39 -6.65 18.29
N ILE A 50 -9.24 -6.16 17.84
CA ILE A 50 -8.85 -4.75 17.91
C ILE A 50 -8.92 -4.13 16.52
N GLU A 51 -8.12 -4.63 15.58
CA GLU A 51 -8.10 -4.14 14.20
C GLU A 51 -7.50 -5.18 13.25
N ALA A 52 -7.71 -4.98 11.97
CA ALA A 52 -7.06 -5.71 10.89
C ALA A 52 -6.33 -4.72 9.96
N VAL A 53 -5.11 -5.05 9.58
CA VAL A 53 -4.25 -4.20 8.74
C VAL A 53 -3.83 -4.97 7.48
N PRO A 54 -4.33 -4.58 6.30
CA PRO A 54 -3.97 -5.22 5.05
C PRO A 54 -2.62 -4.70 4.53
N ALA A 55 -1.85 -5.60 3.92
CA ALA A 55 -0.63 -5.29 3.18
C ALA A 55 -0.75 -5.79 1.72
N TYR A 56 0.36 -5.93 1.00
CA TYR A 56 0.36 -6.41 -0.38
C TYR A 56 -0.27 -7.79 -0.53
N SER A 57 0.19 -8.72 0.28
CA SER A 57 -0.14 -10.14 0.23
C SER A 57 -0.33 -10.74 1.63
N SER A 58 -0.60 -9.91 2.62
CA SER A 58 -0.84 -10.36 3.98
C SER A 58 -1.89 -9.52 4.69
N LEU A 59 -2.50 -10.09 5.73
CA LEU A 59 -3.45 -9.43 6.61
C LEU A 59 -3.01 -9.67 8.05
N THR A 60 -2.69 -8.62 8.79
CA THR A 60 -2.37 -8.72 10.21
C THR A 60 -3.60 -8.36 11.03
N ILE A 61 -3.96 -9.23 11.96
CA ILE A 61 -5.13 -9.13 12.82
C ILE A 61 -4.66 -8.96 14.24
N TYR A 62 -4.97 -7.83 14.85
CA TYR A 62 -4.65 -7.48 16.22
C TYR A 62 -5.81 -7.86 17.17
N TYR A 63 -5.46 -8.39 18.35
CA TYR A 63 -6.41 -8.81 19.37
C TYR A 63 -5.90 -8.48 20.78
N ASP A 64 -6.82 -8.38 21.73
CA ASP A 64 -6.49 -8.20 23.14
C ASP A 64 -6.14 -9.55 23.79
N PRO A 65 -4.85 -9.83 24.10
CA PRO A 65 -4.44 -11.10 24.66
C PRO A 65 -4.98 -11.32 26.09
N VAL A 66 -5.22 -10.25 26.85
CA VAL A 66 -5.76 -10.35 28.21
C VAL A 66 -7.23 -10.77 28.16
N PHE A 67 -7.98 -10.22 27.21
CA PHE A 67 -9.37 -10.62 26.98
C PHE A 67 -9.45 -12.06 26.47
N ILE A 68 -8.60 -12.44 25.50
CA ILE A 68 -8.58 -13.78 24.90
C ILE A 68 -8.25 -14.86 25.94
N ARG A 69 -7.34 -14.58 26.88
CA ARG A 69 -7.01 -15.51 27.96
C ARG A 69 -8.20 -15.91 28.84
N LYS A 70 -9.24 -15.08 28.91
CA LYS A 70 -10.48 -15.40 29.66
C LYS A 70 -11.43 -16.30 28.87
N LEU A 71 -11.25 -16.38 27.54
CA LEU A 71 -12.11 -17.15 26.63
C LEU A 71 -11.46 -18.48 26.20
N GLN A 72 -10.13 -18.56 26.27
CA GLN A 72 -9.41 -19.75 25.81
C GLN A 72 -9.70 -20.94 26.71
N PRO A 73 -9.88 -22.15 26.14
CA PRO A 73 -9.96 -23.40 26.93
C PRO A 73 -8.68 -23.66 27.73
N GLU A 74 -8.82 -24.40 28.80
CA GLU A 74 -7.68 -24.85 29.63
C GLU A 74 -6.68 -25.66 28.75
N GLY A 75 -5.39 -25.38 28.88
CA GLY A 75 -4.32 -26.05 28.13
C GLY A 75 -4.03 -25.44 26.73
N GLN A 76 -4.82 -24.45 26.26
CA GLN A 76 -4.50 -23.72 25.02
C GLN A 76 -3.80 -22.40 25.34
N THR A 77 -2.98 -21.92 24.37
CA THR A 77 -2.45 -20.54 24.37
C THR A 77 -3.45 -19.59 23.70
N ALA A 78 -3.32 -18.28 23.97
CA ALA A 78 -4.14 -17.27 23.30
C ALA A 78 -3.94 -17.32 21.77
N PHE A 79 -2.72 -17.58 21.31
CA PHE A 79 -2.40 -17.74 19.90
C PHE A 79 -3.15 -18.94 19.26
N GLU A 80 -3.13 -20.11 19.90
CA GLU A 80 -3.81 -21.30 19.37
C GLU A 80 -5.32 -21.10 19.28
N TYR A 81 -5.91 -20.49 20.30
CA TYR A 81 -7.33 -20.15 20.29
C TYR A 81 -7.68 -19.21 19.15
N ILE A 82 -6.95 -18.09 18.98
CA ILE A 82 -7.19 -17.12 17.92
C ILE A 82 -6.87 -17.71 16.55
N ARG A 83 -5.82 -18.51 16.41
CA ARG A 83 -5.51 -19.21 15.17
C ARG A 83 -6.69 -20.06 14.69
N THR A 84 -7.32 -20.80 15.58
CA THR A 84 -8.51 -21.60 15.25
C THR A 84 -9.66 -20.69 14.76
N ARG A 85 -9.95 -19.61 15.49
CA ARG A 85 -11.01 -18.66 15.12
C ARG A 85 -10.76 -18.00 13.77
N ILE A 86 -9.53 -17.56 13.51
CA ILE A 86 -9.15 -16.98 12.22
C ILE A 86 -9.29 -18.01 11.10
N THR A 87 -8.84 -19.26 11.31
CA THR A 87 -8.97 -20.34 10.33
C THR A 87 -10.44 -20.62 9.98
N GLU A 88 -11.33 -20.68 10.99
CA GLU A 88 -12.78 -20.80 10.78
C GLU A 88 -13.32 -19.66 9.92
N MET A 89 -12.98 -18.41 10.24
CA MET A 89 -13.42 -17.24 9.46
C MET A 89 -12.86 -17.24 8.02
N LEU A 90 -11.61 -17.65 7.83
CA LEU A 90 -10.99 -17.74 6.51
C LEU A 90 -11.59 -18.88 5.66
N SER A 91 -12.16 -19.92 6.27
CA SER A 91 -12.87 -21.00 5.55
C SER A 91 -14.22 -20.57 4.98
N LEU A 92 -14.80 -19.48 5.51
CA LEU A 92 -16.06 -18.96 4.98
C LEU A 92 -15.86 -18.36 3.59
N ALA A 93 -16.81 -18.66 2.70
CA ALA A 93 -16.84 -18.00 1.40
C ALA A 93 -17.09 -16.50 1.58
N ILE A 94 -16.27 -15.69 0.95
CA ILE A 94 -16.49 -14.23 0.89
C ILE A 94 -17.01 -13.87 -0.50
N PRO A 95 -18.02 -13.01 -0.59
CA PRO A 95 -18.36 -12.38 -1.85
C PRO A 95 -17.19 -11.53 -2.30
N VAL A 96 -16.53 -11.88 -3.37
CA VAL A 96 -15.61 -10.97 -4.05
C VAL A 96 -16.49 -10.00 -4.83
N GLU A 97 -16.98 -8.95 -4.14
CA GLU A 97 -17.63 -7.85 -4.82
C GLU A 97 -16.58 -7.14 -5.67
N GLU A 98 -16.69 -7.28 -6.97
CA GLU A 98 -15.95 -6.45 -7.92
C GLU A 98 -16.55 -5.03 -7.90
N LYS A 99 -16.31 -4.28 -6.82
CA LYS A 99 -16.56 -2.84 -6.88
C LYS A 99 -15.59 -2.26 -7.92
N PRO A 100 -16.09 -1.50 -8.90
CA PRO A 100 -15.21 -0.83 -9.83
C PRO A 100 -14.22 0.04 -9.03
N SER A 101 -12.93 -0.23 -9.21
CA SER A 101 -11.89 0.53 -8.53
C SER A 101 -11.93 1.97 -9.04
N ARG A 102 -11.92 2.94 -8.12
CA ARG A 102 -11.90 4.36 -8.43
C ARG A 102 -10.59 4.71 -9.13
N LEU A 103 -10.66 5.38 -10.30
CA LEU A 103 -9.49 5.93 -10.97
C LEU A 103 -9.26 7.37 -10.49
N VAL A 104 -8.09 7.63 -9.93
CA VAL A 104 -7.66 8.96 -9.49
C VAL A 104 -6.52 9.42 -10.38
N ARG A 105 -6.68 10.56 -11.04
CA ARG A 105 -5.64 11.17 -11.87
C ARG A 105 -4.87 12.20 -11.04
N ILE A 106 -3.54 12.09 -11.01
CA ILE A 106 -2.67 12.93 -10.18
C ILE A 106 -1.65 13.65 -11.06
N PRO A 107 -1.64 15.00 -11.04
CA PRO A 107 -0.64 15.80 -11.72
C PRO A 107 0.73 15.65 -11.07
N VAL A 108 1.78 15.58 -11.86
CA VAL A 108 3.16 15.51 -11.37
C VAL A 108 4.04 16.41 -12.23
N CYS A 109 4.77 17.30 -11.59
CA CYS A 109 5.82 18.07 -12.23
C CYS A 109 7.15 17.33 -12.09
N TYR A 110 7.79 17.04 -13.23
CA TYR A 110 9.05 16.31 -13.31
C TYR A 110 10.26 17.24 -13.55
N ASP A 111 10.09 18.56 -13.33
CA ASP A 111 11.17 19.54 -13.45
C ASP A 111 12.34 19.16 -12.50
N PRO A 112 13.61 19.25 -12.95
CA PRO A 112 14.78 18.87 -12.14
C PRO A 112 14.86 19.58 -10.77
N SER A 113 14.31 20.77 -10.62
CA SER A 113 14.25 21.48 -9.33
C SER A 113 13.29 20.84 -8.31
N LEU A 114 12.38 19.96 -8.77
CA LEU A 114 11.38 19.24 -7.97
C LEU A 114 11.63 17.73 -7.94
N SER A 115 12.46 17.20 -8.84
CA SER A 115 12.75 15.79 -9.05
C SER A 115 14.25 15.50 -8.87
N THR A 116 14.69 15.38 -7.62
CA THR A 116 16.12 15.34 -7.25
C THR A 116 16.91 14.18 -7.84
N ASP A 117 16.25 13.12 -8.25
CA ASP A 117 16.93 11.88 -8.69
C ASP A 117 16.62 11.49 -10.13
N ILE A 118 15.74 12.21 -10.85
CA ILE A 118 15.25 11.79 -12.17
C ILE A 118 16.36 11.68 -13.21
N GLU A 119 17.26 12.67 -13.27
CA GLU A 119 18.37 12.70 -14.23
C GLU A 119 19.35 11.55 -13.98
N ASN A 120 19.71 11.36 -12.70
CA ASN A 120 20.59 10.28 -12.31
C ASN A 120 19.97 8.89 -12.58
N LEU A 121 18.68 8.74 -12.30
CA LEU A 121 17.95 7.50 -12.55
C LEU A 121 17.85 7.23 -14.05
N ALA A 122 17.51 8.21 -14.87
CA ALA A 122 17.44 8.09 -16.30
C ALA A 122 18.80 7.69 -16.89
N ALA A 123 19.89 8.36 -16.48
CA ALA A 123 21.26 8.02 -16.92
C ALA A 123 21.65 6.59 -16.51
N LEU A 124 21.35 6.17 -15.27
CA LEU A 124 21.61 4.80 -14.79
C LEU A 124 20.87 3.74 -15.62
N LYS A 125 19.69 4.09 -16.10
CA LYS A 125 18.82 3.21 -16.90
C LYS A 125 19.04 3.33 -18.42
N GLN A 126 19.98 4.17 -18.84
CA GLN A 126 20.25 4.46 -20.26
C GLN A 126 19.00 4.96 -21.01
N LEU A 127 18.20 5.78 -20.31
CA LEU A 127 17.00 6.44 -20.82
C LEU A 127 17.19 7.95 -20.82
N SER A 128 16.43 8.65 -21.66
CA SER A 128 16.20 10.07 -21.47
C SER A 128 15.22 10.31 -20.32
N THR A 129 15.20 11.52 -19.76
CA THR A 129 14.21 11.91 -18.74
C THR A 129 12.78 11.82 -19.30
N ASP A 130 12.58 12.20 -20.57
CA ASP A 130 11.27 12.13 -21.23
C ASP A 130 10.77 10.68 -21.36
N GLU A 131 11.65 9.74 -21.72
CA GLU A 131 11.31 8.31 -21.75
C GLU A 131 10.95 7.78 -20.36
N LEU A 132 11.68 8.20 -19.33
CA LEU A 132 11.37 7.82 -17.95
C LEU A 132 10.00 8.36 -17.52
N ILE A 133 9.70 9.62 -17.82
CA ILE A 133 8.41 10.26 -17.55
C ILE A 133 7.28 9.53 -18.28
N LEU A 134 7.46 9.23 -19.56
CA LEU A 134 6.50 8.51 -20.38
C LEU A 134 6.17 7.14 -19.73
N LEU A 135 7.20 6.34 -19.43
CA LEU A 135 7.05 5.04 -18.79
C LEU A 135 6.35 5.09 -17.43
N HIS A 136 6.53 6.20 -16.69
CA HIS A 136 5.84 6.39 -15.42
C HIS A 136 4.38 6.83 -15.60
N THR A 137 4.06 7.65 -16.60
CA THR A 137 2.72 8.24 -16.80
C THR A 137 1.77 7.39 -17.64
N GLU A 138 2.28 6.53 -18.51
CA GLU A 138 1.45 5.64 -19.35
C GLU A 138 0.72 4.56 -18.56
N ARG A 139 1.21 4.21 -17.37
CA ARG A 139 0.65 3.14 -16.56
C ARG A 139 -0.45 3.61 -15.63
N ILE A 140 -1.40 2.71 -15.41
CA ILE A 140 -2.37 2.83 -14.32
C ILE A 140 -1.89 1.94 -13.18
N TYR A 141 -1.60 2.55 -12.04
CA TYR A 141 -1.08 1.89 -10.86
C TYR A 141 -2.21 1.50 -9.91
N ARG A 142 -2.13 0.31 -9.32
CA ARG A 142 -2.99 -0.08 -8.22
C ARG A 142 -2.39 0.38 -6.90
N VAL A 143 -3.23 0.92 -6.01
CA VAL A 143 -2.88 1.12 -4.59
C VAL A 143 -3.03 -0.22 -3.88
N TYR A 144 -1.92 -0.84 -3.51
CA TYR A 144 -1.92 -2.14 -2.83
C TYR A 144 -2.16 -2.01 -1.33
N MET A 145 -1.54 -1.02 -0.70
CA MET A 145 -1.68 -0.77 0.73
C MET A 145 -1.43 0.70 1.07
N MET A 146 -1.97 1.10 2.21
CA MET A 146 -1.65 2.38 2.87
C MET A 146 -0.74 2.11 4.06
N GLY A 147 0.22 2.99 4.34
CA GLY A 147 1.10 2.80 5.49
C GLY A 147 2.28 3.75 5.50
N PHE A 148 3.24 3.57 6.39
CA PHE A 148 4.42 4.43 6.61
C PHE A 148 4.06 5.81 7.17
N LEU A 149 3.30 6.63 6.43
CA LEU A 149 2.80 7.93 6.86
C LEU A 149 1.30 8.03 6.56
N PRO A 150 0.53 8.84 7.31
CA PRO A 150 -0.87 9.10 6.98
C PRO A 150 -1.02 9.60 5.55
N GLY A 151 -1.75 8.86 4.72
CA GLY A 151 -1.97 9.17 3.30
C GLY A 151 -0.89 8.66 2.33
N PHE A 152 0.17 7.99 2.80
CA PHE A 152 1.13 7.36 1.89
C PHE A 152 0.53 6.08 1.29
N ALA A 153 0.48 6.04 -0.04
CA ALA A 153 -0.02 4.92 -0.83
C ALA A 153 1.13 4.20 -1.53
N TYR A 154 1.26 2.89 -1.26
CA TYR A 154 2.16 2.03 -1.99
C TYR A 154 1.48 1.54 -3.26
N MET A 155 2.03 1.92 -4.40
CA MET A 155 1.47 1.62 -5.71
C MET A 155 2.44 0.77 -6.55
N GLY A 156 1.91 -0.03 -7.46
CA GLY A 156 2.73 -0.86 -8.36
C GLY A 156 1.92 -1.37 -9.55
N THR A 157 2.56 -1.95 -10.52
CA THR A 157 4.01 -2.05 -10.64
C THR A 157 4.52 -1.04 -11.66
N VAL A 158 5.68 -0.43 -11.41
CA VAL A 158 6.34 0.39 -12.42
C VAL A 158 6.89 -0.49 -13.56
N ASP A 159 7.19 0.11 -14.71
CA ASP A 159 7.91 -0.58 -15.78
C ASP A 159 9.30 -1.02 -15.28
N GLU A 160 9.74 -2.22 -15.65
CA GLU A 160 11.02 -2.77 -15.20
C GLU A 160 12.21 -1.90 -15.61
N ARG A 161 12.10 -1.19 -16.73
CA ARG A 161 13.13 -0.27 -17.22
C ARG A 161 13.40 0.88 -16.26
N ILE A 162 12.41 1.32 -15.49
CA ILE A 162 12.53 2.42 -14.50
C ILE A 162 12.54 1.92 -13.05
N SER A 163 12.47 0.61 -12.83
CA SER A 163 12.60 0.02 -11.49
C SER A 163 13.99 0.31 -10.90
N ALA A 164 14.04 0.77 -9.65
CA ALA A 164 15.31 1.17 -9.02
C ALA A 164 15.34 0.81 -7.53
N PRO A 165 16.51 0.41 -7.00
CA PRO A 165 16.62 0.13 -5.58
C PRO A 165 16.43 1.39 -4.72
N ARG A 166 16.09 1.19 -3.46
CA ARG A 166 16.07 2.28 -2.47
C ARG A 166 17.48 2.83 -2.28
N LYS A 167 17.56 4.12 -1.94
CA LYS A 167 18.81 4.75 -1.48
C LYS A 167 19.31 4.05 -0.22
N ILE A 168 20.60 3.85 -0.09
CA ILE A 168 21.24 3.24 1.09
C ILE A 168 20.97 4.10 2.33
N LYS A 169 21.08 5.43 2.18
CA LYS A 169 20.82 6.40 3.26
C LYS A 169 19.55 7.19 2.92
N PRO A 170 18.54 7.20 3.79
CA PRO A 170 17.38 8.07 3.63
C PRO A 170 17.79 9.53 3.53
N GLN A 171 17.11 10.30 2.69
CA GLN A 171 17.32 11.73 2.48
C GLN A 171 16.08 12.53 2.90
N PRO A 172 16.21 13.78 3.32
CA PRO A 172 15.06 14.66 3.53
C PRO A 172 14.20 14.71 2.27
N THR A 173 12.93 14.37 2.40
CA THR A 173 11.98 14.32 1.30
C THR A 173 10.81 15.25 1.60
N ARG A 174 10.42 16.08 0.63
CA ARG A 174 9.32 17.05 0.79
C ARG A 174 7.96 16.38 0.62
N ALA A 175 6.92 16.96 1.22
CA ALA A 175 5.54 16.61 0.93
C ALA A 175 5.26 16.80 -0.57
N GLY A 176 4.48 15.89 -1.16
CA GLY A 176 4.19 15.86 -2.59
C GLY A 176 5.25 15.14 -3.45
N SER A 177 6.42 14.80 -2.89
CA SER A 177 7.46 14.09 -3.65
C SER A 177 6.96 12.74 -4.16
N VAL A 178 7.11 12.50 -5.46
CA VAL A 178 6.78 11.24 -6.14
C VAL A 178 8.07 10.44 -6.32
N GLY A 179 8.05 9.17 -5.94
CA GLY A 179 9.27 8.37 -5.96
C GLY A 179 9.08 6.95 -6.45
N ILE A 180 10.20 6.29 -6.79
CA ILE A 180 10.29 4.89 -7.18
C ILE A 180 11.21 4.15 -6.21
N ALA A 181 10.81 2.93 -5.82
CA ALA A 181 11.63 1.99 -5.06
C ALA A 181 11.26 0.54 -5.42
N GLY A 182 12.24 -0.24 -5.91
CA GLY A 182 11.94 -1.53 -6.52
C GLY A 182 10.97 -1.38 -7.69
N GLN A 183 9.96 -2.19 -7.71
CA GLN A 183 8.86 -2.12 -8.69
C GLN A 183 7.69 -1.23 -8.25
N GLN A 184 7.89 -0.37 -7.26
CA GLN A 184 6.83 0.43 -6.64
C GLN A 184 7.00 1.91 -6.96
N THR A 185 5.88 2.62 -7.02
CA THR A 185 5.81 4.08 -6.99
C THR A 185 4.92 4.54 -5.83
N GLY A 186 5.10 5.78 -5.38
CA GLY A 186 4.34 6.35 -4.27
C GLY A 186 4.58 7.84 -4.13
N ILE A 187 3.75 8.47 -3.31
CA ILE A 187 3.79 9.91 -3.06
C ILE A 187 3.96 10.14 -1.56
N TYR A 188 4.94 10.93 -1.17
CA TYR A 188 5.13 11.34 0.22
C TYR A 188 4.08 12.39 0.61
N PRO A 189 3.11 12.07 1.48
CA PRO A 189 2.06 13.03 1.84
C PRO A 189 2.55 14.14 2.77
N LEU A 190 3.64 13.88 3.48
CA LEU A 190 4.27 14.77 4.46
C LEU A 190 5.78 14.74 4.27
N ALA A 191 6.45 15.81 4.70
CA ALA A 191 7.91 15.83 4.75
C ALA A 191 8.44 14.80 5.74
N SER A 192 9.39 13.96 5.30
CA SER A 192 9.99 12.90 6.13
C SER A 192 11.32 12.44 5.54
N PRO A 193 12.18 11.78 6.29
CA PRO A 193 13.28 11.03 5.70
C PRO A 193 12.74 9.92 4.79
N GLY A 194 13.27 9.83 3.55
CA GLY A 194 12.84 8.84 2.55
C GLY A 194 14.00 8.23 1.78
N GLY A 195 13.87 6.96 1.42
CA GLY A 195 14.89 6.24 0.65
C GLY A 195 14.50 5.97 -0.80
N TRP A 196 13.41 6.55 -1.29
CA TRP A 196 12.97 6.34 -2.67
C TRP A 196 13.68 7.30 -3.62
N GLN A 197 13.81 6.91 -4.89
CA GLN A 197 14.35 7.77 -5.95
C GLN A 197 13.27 8.79 -6.32
N ILE A 198 13.47 10.05 -6.02
CA ILE A 198 12.48 11.10 -6.24
C ILE A 198 12.54 11.57 -7.69
N ILE A 199 11.48 11.30 -8.43
CA ILE A 199 11.38 11.56 -9.87
C ILE A 199 10.46 12.73 -10.22
N GLY A 200 9.70 13.27 -9.25
CA GLY A 200 8.77 14.36 -9.49
C GLY A 200 8.12 14.85 -8.20
N MET A 201 7.23 15.83 -8.35
CA MET A 201 6.44 16.35 -7.24
C MET A 201 5.01 16.66 -7.70
N THR A 202 4.03 16.31 -6.87
CA THR A 202 2.63 16.70 -7.08
C THR A 202 2.26 17.86 -6.15
N PRO A 203 1.44 18.84 -6.62
CA PRO A 203 0.87 19.87 -5.77
C PRO A 203 -0.32 19.36 -4.93
N VAL A 204 -0.82 18.16 -5.22
CA VAL A 204 -2.03 17.61 -4.59
C VAL A 204 -1.79 17.22 -3.14
N GLN A 205 -2.66 17.66 -2.25
CA GLN A 205 -2.63 17.27 -0.84
C GLN A 205 -3.22 15.87 -0.65
N LEU A 206 -2.37 14.88 -0.32
CA LEU A 206 -2.74 13.46 -0.15
C LEU A 206 -3.44 13.18 1.20
N PHE A 207 -3.15 13.98 2.21
CA PHE A 207 -3.69 13.81 3.55
C PHE A 207 -4.16 15.14 4.14
N ASN A 208 -5.37 15.16 4.69
CA ASN A 208 -5.90 16.29 5.42
C ASN A 208 -6.82 15.79 6.54
N ARG A 209 -6.40 15.94 7.80
CA ARG A 209 -7.12 15.47 8.98
C ARG A 209 -8.52 16.10 9.16
N ASN A 210 -8.76 17.25 8.52
CA ASN A 210 -10.02 18.00 8.67
C ASN A 210 -11.07 17.58 7.62
N ARG A 211 -10.73 16.68 6.67
CA ARG A 211 -11.67 16.12 5.71
C ARG A 211 -12.42 14.94 6.34
N LYS A 212 -13.65 14.70 5.89
CA LYS A 212 -14.42 13.50 6.26
C LYS A 212 -13.65 12.21 5.95
N ASP A 213 -13.06 12.15 4.76
CA ASP A 213 -12.10 11.12 4.34
C ASP A 213 -10.69 11.76 4.35
N PRO A 214 -9.90 11.55 5.41
CA PRO A 214 -8.62 12.25 5.58
C PRO A 214 -7.59 11.96 4.49
N THR A 215 -7.66 10.77 3.87
CA THR A 215 -6.74 10.34 2.81
C THR A 215 -7.39 10.47 1.44
N LEU A 216 -6.65 11.01 0.46
CA LEU A 216 -7.12 11.10 -0.92
C LEU A 216 -7.25 9.72 -1.56
N LEU A 217 -6.29 8.84 -1.28
CA LEU A 217 -6.20 7.48 -1.83
C LEU A 217 -6.59 6.44 -0.79
N GLN A 218 -7.05 5.30 -1.28
CA GLN A 218 -7.39 4.12 -0.48
C GLN A 218 -6.81 2.87 -1.13
N ALA A 219 -6.58 1.82 -0.35
CA ALA A 219 -6.20 0.52 -0.90
C ALA A 219 -7.28 0.01 -1.87
N GLY A 220 -6.86 -0.45 -3.04
CA GLY A 220 -7.73 -0.86 -4.13
C GLY A 220 -8.00 0.22 -5.19
N ASP A 221 -7.72 1.50 -4.92
CA ASP A 221 -7.80 2.57 -5.94
C ASP A 221 -6.83 2.29 -7.09
N ARG A 222 -7.13 2.89 -8.25
CA ARG A 222 -6.24 3.01 -9.39
C ARG A 222 -5.77 4.44 -9.53
N VAL A 223 -4.50 4.63 -9.82
CA VAL A 223 -3.87 5.94 -9.98
C VAL A 223 -3.23 6.04 -11.34
N GLN A 224 -3.49 7.11 -12.04
CA GLN A 224 -2.80 7.50 -13.25
C GLN A 224 -2.13 8.85 -13.04
N PHE A 225 -0.82 8.89 -13.20
CA PHE A 225 -0.06 10.14 -13.21
C PHE A 225 -0.17 10.80 -14.56
N TYR A 226 -0.10 12.13 -14.58
CA TYR A 226 0.07 12.91 -15.80
C TYR A 226 1.04 14.05 -15.55
N SER A 227 1.84 14.36 -16.58
CA SER A 227 2.84 15.42 -16.48
C SER A 227 2.19 16.79 -16.52
N ILE A 228 2.67 17.69 -15.68
CA ILE A 228 2.38 19.12 -15.71
C ILE A 228 3.70 19.89 -15.70
N ASP A 229 3.69 21.11 -16.23
CA ASP A 229 4.85 21.99 -16.18
C ASP A 229 4.99 22.71 -14.84
N LYS A 230 6.07 23.48 -14.68
CA LYS A 230 6.36 24.20 -13.46
C LYS A 230 5.42 25.39 -13.22
N TYR A 231 4.90 25.99 -14.26
CA TYR A 231 3.91 27.05 -14.17
C TYR A 231 2.58 26.50 -13.67
N GLU A 232 2.11 25.42 -14.26
CA GLU A 232 0.90 24.71 -13.80
C GLU A 232 1.05 24.26 -12.34
N PHE A 233 2.23 23.70 -11.98
CA PHE A 233 2.50 23.28 -10.59
C PHE A 233 2.40 24.44 -9.59
N ALA A 234 2.87 25.63 -9.95
CA ALA A 234 2.84 26.79 -9.07
C ALA A 234 1.45 27.42 -8.90
N HIS A 235 0.53 27.13 -9.82
CA HIS A 235 -0.83 27.70 -9.84
C HIS A 235 -1.92 26.70 -9.51
N TYR A 236 -1.54 25.49 -9.07
CA TYR A 236 -2.47 24.43 -8.69
C TYR A 236 -2.96 24.68 -7.25
#